data_6439907f8f705aa05878d60b4057c6a7
#
_entry.id   6439907f8f705aa05878d60b4057c6a7
#
_cell.length_a   1.000
_cell.length_b   1.000
_cell.length_c   1.000
_cell.angle_alpha   90.00
_cell.angle_beta   90.00
_cell.angle_gamma   90.00
#
_symmetry.space_group_name_H-M   'P 1'
#
loop_
_entity.id
_entity.type
_entity.pdbx_description
1 polymer ?
#
loop_
_entity_poly.entity_id
_entity_poly.type
_entity_poly.pdbx_seq_one_letter_code
_entity_poly.pdbx_strand_id
1 'polypeptide(L)'
;MKISSKVGLIVIIVVIVAALSGLYTVYSRQAAQRSQLNERLDTAQTLQAGLTASKTDLEGQLAQAQSSLNSSQAQFPGSIESIEYGEYIFELVERCNLQLGSLIFPRPAARTVGSVTYSVVSLSLPVSGTLENIFKFIDLIRTNPRFASTQVNSVNLNVGGGSATIAVDIYGYKG
;
A
#
# COMPACT_ATOMS: atom_id res chain seq x y z
N MET A 1 -0.12 7.50 94.26
CA MET A 1 0.01 8.76 93.47
C MET A 1 -1.37 9.18 93.02
N LYS A 2 -1.96 10.25 93.54
CA LYS A 2 -3.23 10.79 93.05
C LYS A 2 -2.90 11.68 91.86
N ILE A 3 -3.08 11.13 90.63
CA ILE A 3 -2.99 11.94 89.41
C ILE A 3 -4.06 12.99 89.51
N SER A 4 -3.68 14.27 89.51
CA SER A 4 -4.65 15.38 89.45
C SER A 4 -5.56 15.22 88.25
N SER A 5 -6.90 15.31 88.49
CA SER A 5 -7.91 15.19 87.47
C SER A 5 -7.62 16.04 86.15
N LYS A 6 -6.94 17.15 86.34
CA LYS A 6 -6.49 18.04 85.23
C LYS A 6 -5.41 17.39 84.35
N VAL A 7 -4.47 16.60 84.94
CA VAL A 7 -3.43 15.92 84.14
C VAL A 7 -4.01 14.77 83.36
N GLY A 8 -4.97 14.04 83.95
CA GLY A 8 -5.68 12.98 83.22
C GLY A 8 -6.48 13.52 81.99
N LEU A 9 -7.10 14.67 82.13
CA LEU A 9 -7.85 15.31 81.02
C LEU A 9 -6.91 15.75 79.86
N ILE A 10 -5.74 16.30 80.18
CA ILE A 10 -4.73 16.70 79.19
C ILE A 10 -4.23 15.49 78.41
N VAL A 11 -3.95 14.38 79.03
CA VAL A 11 -3.49 13.14 78.41
C VAL A 11 -4.54 12.60 77.42
N ILE A 12 -5.79 12.60 77.89
CA ILE A 12 -6.93 12.17 76.95
C ILE A 12 -6.98 13.05 75.72
N ILE A 13 -6.91 14.37 75.85
CA ILE A 13 -6.94 15.29 74.74
C ILE A 13 -5.75 15.03 73.80
N VAL A 14 -4.55 14.83 74.29
CA VAL A 14 -3.37 14.54 73.47
C VAL A 14 -3.53 13.23 72.69
N VAL A 15 -4.07 12.18 73.34
CA VAL A 15 -4.32 10.89 72.67
C VAL A 15 -5.39 11.06 71.54
N ILE A 16 -6.45 11.82 71.81
CA ILE A 16 -7.47 12.07 70.78
C ILE A 16 -6.90 12.86 69.57
N VAL A 17 -6.13 13.90 69.84
CA VAL A 17 -5.48 14.69 68.78
C VAL A 17 -4.49 13.82 67.98
N ALA A 18 -3.69 12.96 68.62
CA ALA A 18 -2.80 12.03 67.93
C ALA A 18 -3.57 11.00 67.10
N ALA A 19 -4.68 10.47 67.57
CA ALA A 19 -5.53 9.54 66.82
C ALA A 19 -6.20 10.21 65.58
N LEU A 20 -6.72 11.45 65.79
CA LEU A 20 -7.28 12.22 64.70
C LEU A 20 -6.26 12.59 63.62
N SER A 21 -5.04 12.95 64.00
CA SER A 21 -3.92 13.24 63.12
C SER A 21 -3.53 11.99 62.31
N GLY A 22 -3.51 10.82 62.94
CA GLY A 22 -3.24 9.54 62.28
C GLY A 22 -4.33 9.19 61.27
N LEU A 23 -5.59 9.33 61.62
CA LEU A 23 -6.72 9.11 60.70
C LEU A 23 -6.70 10.08 59.53
N TYR A 24 -6.40 11.35 59.75
CA TYR A 24 -6.28 12.34 58.70
C TYR A 24 -5.17 12.01 57.67
N THR A 25 -4.00 11.57 58.15
CA THR A 25 -2.89 11.18 57.28
C THR A 25 -3.22 9.93 56.45
N VAL A 26 -3.92 8.95 57.02
CA VAL A 26 -4.37 7.76 56.28
C VAL A 26 -5.41 8.15 55.21
N TYR A 27 -6.38 8.98 55.58
CA TYR A 27 -7.41 9.44 54.68
C TYR A 27 -6.84 10.25 53.51
N SER A 28 -5.91 11.19 53.82
CA SER A 28 -5.27 11.98 52.75
C SER A 28 -4.43 11.14 51.81
N ARG A 29 -3.73 10.11 52.31
CA ARG A 29 -3.00 9.15 51.46
C ARG A 29 -3.95 8.33 50.57
N GLN A 30 -5.06 7.85 51.12
CA GLN A 30 -6.08 7.13 50.33
C GLN A 30 -6.72 8.02 49.25
N ALA A 31 -7.01 9.27 49.56
CA ALA A 31 -7.54 10.23 48.61
C ALA A 31 -6.53 10.47 47.46
N ALA A 32 -5.25 10.66 47.76
CA ALA A 32 -4.20 10.82 46.78
C ALA A 32 -4.02 9.57 45.90
N GLN A 33 -4.07 8.38 46.49
CA GLN A 33 -3.99 7.12 45.75
C GLN A 33 -5.19 6.93 44.80
N ARG A 34 -6.40 7.27 45.25
CA ARG A 34 -7.61 7.22 44.39
C ARG A 34 -7.48 8.19 43.24
N SER A 35 -6.99 9.40 43.45
CA SER A 35 -6.77 10.38 42.39
C SER A 35 -5.76 9.86 41.34
N GLN A 36 -4.64 9.29 41.78
CA GLN A 36 -3.63 8.69 40.90
C GLN A 36 -4.17 7.49 40.13
N LEU A 37 -4.99 6.64 40.77
CA LEU A 37 -5.61 5.50 40.07
C LEU A 37 -6.59 5.97 39.02
N ASN A 38 -7.40 6.98 39.32
CA ASN A 38 -8.34 7.56 38.36
C ASN A 38 -7.61 8.17 37.15
N GLU A 39 -6.54 8.92 37.40
CA GLU A 39 -5.70 9.50 36.33
C GLU A 39 -5.05 8.43 35.43
N ARG A 40 -4.55 7.35 36.05
CA ARG A 40 -4.02 6.22 35.28
C ARG A 40 -5.09 5.50 34.47
N LEU A 41 -6.28 5.36 35.02
CA LEU A 41 -7.42 4.73 34.36
C LEU A 41 -7.88 5.56 33.16
N ASP A 42 -7.94 6.87 33.30
CA ASP A 42 -8.30 7.82 32.24
C ASP A 42 -7.24 7.82 31.13
N THR A 43 -5.96 7.81 31.53
CA THR A 43 -4.85 7.69 30.57
C THR A 43 -4.89 6.36 29.83
N ALA A 44 -5.17 5.26 30.52
CA ALA A 44 -5.28 3.94 29.88
C ALA A 44 -6.46 3.86 28.91
N GLN A 45 -7.60 4.44 29.29
CA GLN A 45 -8.78 4.51 28.39
C GLN A 45 -8.49 5.36 27.14
N THR A 46 -7.83 6.50 27.31
CA THR A 46 -7.44 7.37 26.18
C THR A 46 -6.46 6.66 25.24
N LEU A 47 -5.46 5.97 25.80
CA LEU A 47 -4.54 5.16 25.00
C LEU A 47 -5.25 4.02 24.28
N GLN A 48 -6.17 3.33 24.94
CA GLN A 48 -6.96 2.26 24.32
C GLN A 48 -7.83 2.79 23.19
N ALA A 49 -8.49 3.93 23.37
CA ALA A 49 -9.26 4.57 22.31
C ALA A 49 -8.38 4.98 21.11
N GLY A 50 -7.20 5.56 21.38
CA GLY A 50 -6.22 5.91 20.34
C GLY A 50 -5.70 4.69 19.57
N LEU A 51 -5.37 3.61 20.27
CA LEU A 51 -4.93 2.36 19.65
C LEU A 51 -6.04 1.72 18.80
N THR A 52 -7.27 1.76 19.29
CA THR A 52 -8.43 1.24 18.53
C THR A 52 -8.68 2.05 17.26
N ALA A 53 -8.60 3.38 17.34
CA ALA A 53 -8.72 4.25 16.17
C ALA A 53 -7.60 4.00 15.15
N SER A 54 -6.35 3.90 15.61
CA SER A 54 -5.21 3.59 14.74
C SER A 54 -5.32 2.21 14.09
N LYS A 55 -5.82 1.20 14.82
CA LYS A 55 -6.08 -0.13 14.27
C LYS A 55 -7.11 -0.08 13.15
N THR A 56 -8.23 0.61 13.36
CA THR A 56 -9.29 0.74 12.36
C THR A 56 -8.79 1.47 11.11
N ASP A 57 -7.97 2.51 11.28
CA ASP A 57 -7.37 3.24 10.16
C ASP A 57 -6.41 2.35 9.35
N LEU A 58 -5.54 1.59 10.02
CA LEU A 58 -4.65 0.64 9.37
C LEU A 58 -5.39 -0.49 8.65
N GLU A 59 -6.48 -1.00 9.23
CA GLU A 59 -7.33 -2.00 8.57
C GLU A 59 -8.00 -1.41 7.31
N GLY A 60 -8.42 -0.14 7.36
CA GLY A 60 -8.94 0.58 6.20
C GLY A 60 -7.89 0.76 5.10
N GLN A 61 -6.67 1.18 5.45
CA GLN A 61 -5.56 1.32 4.51
C GLN A 61 -5.18 -0.04 3.87
N LEU A 62 -5.17 -1.11 4.65
CA LEU A 62 -4.89 -2.46 4.15
C LEU A 62 -5.96 -2.91 3.15
N ALA A 63 -7.25 -2.72 3.47
CA ALA A 63 -8.35 -3.06 2.59
C ALA A 63 -8.29 -2.26 1.27
N GLN A 64 -7.96 -0.96 1.35
CA GLN A 64 -7.78 -0.11 0.18
C GLN A 64 -6.58 -0.54 -0.68
N ALA A 65 -5.44 -0.85 -0.05
CA ALA A 65 -4.26 -1.34 -0.75
C ALA A 65 -4.54 -2.69 -1.44
N GLN A 66 -5.26 -3.59 -0.77
CA GLN A 66 -5.66 -4.89 -1.30
C GLN A 66 -6.64 -4.76 -2.47
N SER A 67 -7.61 -3.84 -2.38
CA SER A 67 -8.52 -3.52 -3.49
C SER A 67 -7.78 -2.94 -4.69
N SER A 68 -6.84 -2.03 -4.46
CA SER A 68 -6.00 -1.44 -5.51
C SER A 68 -5.10 -2.49 -6.17
N LEU A 69 -4.55 -3.41 -5.39
CA LEU A 69 -3.76 -4.53 -5.91
C LEU A 69 -4.61 -5.43 -6.79
N ASN A 70 -5.79 -5.83 -6.33
CA ASN A 70 -6.70 -6.70 -7.08
C ASN A 70 -7.15 -6.04 -8.39
N SER A 71 -7.49 -4.74 -8.36
CA SER A 71 -7.86 -4.01 -9.57
C SER A 71 -6.69 -3.86 -10.55
N SER A 72 -5.47 -3.66 -10.05
CA SER A 72 -4.27 -3.64 -10.89
C SER A 72 -3.97 -5.01 -11.49
N GLN A 73 -4.11 -6.09 -10.71
CA GLN A 73 -3.92 -7.45 -11.20
C GLN A 73 -4.97 -7.84 -12.24
N ALA A 74 -6.22 -7.38 -12.11
CA ALA A 74 -7.27 -7.62 -13.09
C ALA A 74 -6.99 -6.99 -14.47
N GLN A 75 -6.08 -6.01 -14.56
CA GLN A 75 -5.65 -5.41 -15.82
C GLN A 75 -4.66 -6.30 -16.59
N PHE A 76 -4.05 -7.28 -15.92
CA PHE A 76 -3.12 -8.20 -16.57
C PHE A 76 -3.86 -9.47 -17.00
N PRO A 77 -3.74 -9.90 -18.26
CA PRO A 77 -4.34 -11.14 -18.71
C PRO A 77 -3.71 -12.34 -17.98
N GLY A 78 -4.53 -13.31 -17.61
CA GLY A 78 -4.06 -14.55 -16.96
C GLY A 78 -3.22 -15.43 -17.89
N SER A 79 -3.41 -15.30 -19.20
CA SER A 79 -2.59 -15.91 -20.25
C SER A 79 -2.31 -14.89 -21.35
N ILE A 80 -1.11 -14.92 -21.92
CA ILE A 80 -0.77 -14.11 -23.09
C ILE A 80 -1.13 -14.94 -24.32
N GLU A 81 -2.26 -14.62 -24.93
CA GLU A 81 -2.68 -15.28 -26.17
C GLU A 81 -1.97 -14.63 -27.36
N SER A 82 -0.88 -15.25 -27.78
CA SER A 82 0.01 -14.73 -28.85
C SER A 82 -0.76 -14.46 -30.16
N ILE A 83 -1.81 -15.23 -30.43
CA ILE A 83 -2.63 -15.08 -31.64
C ILE A 83 -3.42 -13.78 -31.60
N GLU A 84 -4.15 -13.53 -30.50
CA GLU A 84 -4.92 -12.29 -30.33
C GLU A 84 -4.04 -11.03 -30.39
N TYR A 85 -2.90 -11.06 -29.70
CA TYR A 85 -1.96 -9.95 -29.75
C TYR A 85 -1.38 -9.76 -31.17
N GLY A 86 -1.14 -10.87 -31.89
CA GLY A 86 -0.69 -10.82 -33.27
C GLY A 86 -1.70 -10.13 -34.20
N GLU A 87 -2.94 -10.59 -34.19
CA GLU A 87 -4.03 -10.02 -34.99
C GLU A 87 -4.18 -8.51 -34.70
N TYR A 88 -4.08 -8.15 -33.45
CA TYR A 88 -4.22 -6.77 -33.02
C TYR A 88 -3.07 -5.87 -33.47
N ILE A 89 -1.85 -6.38 -33.43
CA ILE A 89 -0.67 -5.69 -33.99
C ILE A 89 -0.84 -5.49 -35.48
N PHE A 90 -1.33 -6.50 -36.22
CA PHE A 90 -1.59 -6.40 -37.64
C PHE A 90 -2.65 -5.33 -37.94
N GLU A 91 -3.76 -5.32 -37.19
CA GLU A 91 -4.80 -4.28 -37.34
C GLU A 91 -4.23 -2.86 -37.13
N LEU A 92 -3.40 -2.66 -36.09
CA LEU A 92 -2.78 -1.37 -35.81
C LEU A 92 -1.79 -0.93 -36.90
N VAL A 93 -1.00 -1.86 -37.42
CA VAL A 93 -0.05 -1.62 -38.51
C VAL A 93 -0.82 -1.16 -39.77
N GLU A 94 -1.91 -1.85 -40.11
CA GLU A 94 -2.75 -1.51 -41.25
C GLU A 94 -3.42 -0.15 -41.06
N ARG A 95 -3.98 0.15 -39.90
CA ARG A 95 -4.57 1.45 -39.55
C ARG A 95 -3.58 2.62 -39.62
N CYS A 96 -2.31 2.34 -39.42
CA CYS A 96 -1.24 3.33 -39.51
C CYS A 96 -0.58 3.37 -40.88
N ASN A 97 -1.07 2.62 -41.89
CA ASN A 97 -0.43 2.47 -43.20
C ASN A 97 1.06 2.16 -43.10
N LEU A 98 1.42 1.22 -42.20
CA LEU A 98 2.78 0.70 -42.06
C LEU A 98 2.87 -0.67 -42.72
N GLN A 99 4.10 -1.07 -43.02
CA GLN A 99 4.41 -2.45 -43.39
C GLN A 99 5.09 -3.13 -42.20
N LEU A 100 4.60 -4.27 -41.79
CA LEU A 100 5.19 -5.08 -40.74
C LEU A 100 6.14 -6.11 -41.38
N GLY A 101 7.33 -6.20 -40.84
CA GLY A 101 8.25 -7.27 -41.20
C GLY A 101 7.89 -8.60 -40.53
N SER A 102 8.86 -9.47 -40.35
CA SER A 102 8.63 -10.76 -39.70
C SER A 102 8.32 -10.58 -38.21
N LEU A 103 7.14 -11.03 -37.78
CA LEU A 103 6.71 -11.04 -36.38
C LEU A 103 6.91 -12.46 -35.80
N ILE A 104 7.73 -12.56 -34.76
CA ILE A 104 7.98 -13.81 -34.07
C ILE A 104 7.53 -13.65 -32.61
N PHE A 105 6.65 -14.53 -32.16
CA PHE A 105 6.24 -14.63 -30.77
C PHE A 105 7.11 -15.66 -30.03
N PRO A 106 8.03 -15.21 -29.18
CA PRO A 106 8.82 -16.12 -28.36
C PRO A 106 7.93 -16.76 -27.27
N ARG A 107 8.41 -17.84 -26.69
CA ARG A 107 7.73 -18.42 -25.53
C ARG A 107 7.77 -17.44 -24.35
N PRO A 108 6.68 -17.36 -23.56
CA PRO A 108 6.66 -16.55 -22.36
C PRO A 108 7.80 -16.94 -21.40
N ALA A 109 8.49 -15.96 -20.87
CA ALA A 109 9.53 -16.12 -19.86
C ALA A 109 9.05 -15.57 -18.51
N ALA A 110 9.42 -16.24 -17.42
CA ALA A 110 9.11 -15.73 -16.07
C ALA A 110 10.02 -14.56 -15.72
N ARG A 111 9.45 -13.45 -15.26
CA ARG A 111 10.17 -12.26 -14.78
C ARG A 111 9.65 -11.85 -13.43
N THR A 112 10.51 -11.80 -12.42
CA THR A 112 10.12 -11.39 -11.07
C THR A 112 10.40 -9.90 -10.87
N VAL A 113 9.37 -9.17 -10.42
CA VAL A 113 9.46 -7.75 -10.07
C VAL A 113 8.97 -7.60 -8.63
N GLY A 114 9.88 -7.28 -7.72
CA GLY A 114 9.60 -7.31 -6.29
C GLY A 114 9.30 -8.73 -5.79
N SER A 115 8.12 -8.94 -5.24
CA SER A 115 7.63 -10.26 -4.77
C SER A 115 6.72 -10.97 -5.77
N VAL A 116 6.44 -10.36 -6.93
CA VAL A 116 5.47 -10.87 -7.91
C VAL A 116 6.19 -11.40 -9.14
N THR A 117 5.79 -12.58 -9.60
CA THR A 117 6.31 -13.19 -10.83
C THR A 117 5.29 -13.02 -11.96
N TYR A 118 5.75 -12.42 -13.04
CA TYR A 118 4.98 -12.21 -14.26
C TYR A 118 5.44 -13.17 -15.36
N SER A 119 4.53 -13.52 -16.24
CA SER A 119 4.83 -14.14 -17.53
C SER A 119 5.05 -13.02 -18.54
N VAL A 120 6.20 -12.95 -19.20
CA VAL A 120 6.55 -11.86 -20.12
C VAL A 120 6.87 -12.42 -21.50
N VAL A 121 6.24 -11.83 -22.51
CA VAL A 121 6.59 -12.07 -23.92
C VAL A 121 7.24 -10.82 -24.49
N SER A 122 8.51 -10.93 -24.89
CA SER A 122 9.26 -9.81 -25.49
C SER A 122 9.17 -9.92 -27.01
N LEU A 123 8.54 -8.93 -27.64
CA LEU A 123 8.36 -8.85 -29.09
C LEU A 123 9.29 -7.83 -29.73
N SER A 124 9.74 -8.13 -30.93
CA SER A 124 10.41 -7.18 -31.80
C SER A 124 9.54 -6.92 -33.01
N LEU A 125 9.13 -5.67 -33.18
CA LEU A 125 8.22 -5.22 -34.23
C LEU A 125 9.01 -4.39 -35.26
N PRO A 126 9.53 -5.02 -36.31
CA PRO A 126 10.14 -4.29 -37.42
C PRO A 126 9.04 -3.70 -38.29
N VAL A 127 8.93 -2.38 -38.34
CA VAL A 127 7.94 -1.65 -39.14
C VAL A 127 8.61 -0.70 -40.11
N SER A 128 7.99 -0.49 -41.26
CA SER A 128 8.45 0.49 -42.25
C SER A 128 7.29 1.35 -42.78
N GLY A 129 7.60 2.63 -43.02
CA GLY A 129 6.66 3.64 -43.45
C GLY A 129 7.14 5.05 -43.14
N THR A 130 6.24 6.02 -43.15
CA THR A 130 6.62 7.38 -42.76
C THR A 130 6.85 7.51 -41.26
N LEU A 131 7.74 8.42 -40.88
CA LEU A 131 8.02 8.67 -39.43
C LEU A 131 6.74 9.05 -38.67
N GLU A 132 5.87 9.83 -39.26
CA GLU A 132 4.58 10.22 -38.69
C GLU A 132 3.72 8.98 -38.34
N ASN A 133 3.62 8.05 -39.30
CA ASN A 133 2.88 6.80 -39.11
C ASN A 133 3.50 5.91 -38.05
N ILE A 134 4.84 5.86 -37.96
CA ILE A 134 5.56 5.12 -36.93
C ILE A 134 5.27 5.69 -35.54
N PHE A 135 5.33 7.02 -35.38
CA PHE A 135 4.98 7.65 -34.11
C PHE A 135 3.53 7.45 -33.71
N LYS A 136 2.59 7.54 -34.69
CA LYS A 136 1.17 7.24 -34.46
C LYS A 136 0.97 5.80 -34.00
N PHE A 137 1.68 4.85 -34.57
CA PHE A 137 1.62 3.45 -34.18
C PHE A 137 2.12 3.24 -32.75
N ILE A 138 3.24 3.86 -32.37
CA ILE A 138 3.77 3.79 -30.99
C ILE A 138 2.77 4.38 -30.00
N ASP A 139 2.15 5.51 -30.33
CA ASP A 139 1.15 6.15 -29.48
C ASP A 139 -0.08 5.26 -29.31
N LEU A 140 -0.56 4.63 -30.38
CA LEU A 140 -1.66 3.68 -30.32
C LEU A 140 -1.36 2.45 -29.47
N ILE A 141 -0.15 1.90 -29.53
CA ILE A 141 0.25 0.80 -28.62
C ILE A 141 0.20 1.26 -27.16
N ARG A 142 0.64 2.48 -26.86
CA ARG A 142 0.70 2.99 -25.48
C ARG A 142 -0.66 3.39 -24.90
N THR A 143 -1.56 3.86 -25.74
CA THR A 143 -2.85 4.41 -25.31
C THR A 143 -4.02 3.42 -25.40
N ASN A 144 -3.85 2.30 -26.10
CA ASN A 144 -4.92 1.34 -26.30
C ASN A 144 -5.11 0.46 -25.04
N PRO A 145 -6.34 0.38 -24.49
CA PRO A 145 -6.64 -0.43 -23.33
C PRO A 145 -6.31 -1.92 -23.47
N ARG A 146 -6.36 -2.47 -24.68
CA ARG A 146 -5.98 -3.87 -24.95
C ARG A 146 -4.49 -4.14 -24.75
N PHE A 147 -3.65 -3.09 -24.82
CA PHE A 147 -2.23 -3.14 -24.53
C PHE A 147 -1.87 -2.58 -23.15
N ALA A 148 -2.83 -2.53 -22.21
CA ALA A 148 -2.61 -1.99 -20.87
C ALA A 148 -1.47 -2.71 -20.11
N SER A 149 -1.25 -4.01 -20.43
CA SER A 149 -0.15 -4.81 -19.90
C SER A 149 1.12 -4.77 -20.75
N THR A 150 1.21 -3.82 -21.68
CA THR A 150 2.30 -3.75 -22.68
C THR A 150 3.22 -2.58 -22.37
N GLN A 151 4.52 -2.83 -22.41
CA GLN A 151 5.55 -1.81 -22.22
C GLN A 151 6.43 -1.71 -23.45
N VAL A 152 6.57 -0.51 -24.03
CA VAL A 152 7.55 -0.23 -25.06
C VAL A 152 8.91 0.01 -24.42
N ASN A 153 9.86 -0.87 -24.66
CA ASN A 153 11.20 -0.82 -24.04
C ASN A 153 12.18 0.04 -24.83
N SER A 154 12.20 -0.12 -26.14
CA SER A 154 13.08 0.65 -27.00
C SER A 154 12.50 0.84 -28.41
N VAL A 155 12.92 1.92 -29.05
CA VAL A 155 12.57 2.22 -30.44
C VAL A 155 13.85 2.60 -31.16
N ASN A 156 14.27 1.78 -32.11
CA ASN A 156 15.39 2.04 -33.00
C ASN A 156 14.86 2.56 -34.33
N LEU A 157 15.10 3.84 -34.62
CA LEU A 157 14.63 4.51 -35.84
C LEU A 157 15.75 4.62 -36.85
N ASN A 158 15.48 4.13 -38.07
CA ASN A 158 16.31 4.42 -39.23
C ASN A 158 15.63 5.53 -40.06
N VAL A 159 16.02 6.77 -39.77
CA VAL A 159 15.40 7.95 -40.38
C VAL A 159 15.61 7.99 -41.90
N GLY A 160 16.79 7.56 -42.36
CA GLY A 160 17.11 7.53 -43.80
C GLY A 160 16.37 6.46 -44.61
N GLY A 161 15.95 5.39 -43.95
CA GLY A 161 15.25 4.25 -44.58
C GLY A 161 13.75 4.19 -44.29
N GLY A 162 13.18 5.12 -43.52
CA GLY A 162 11.78 5.08 -43.16
C GLY A 162 11.36 3.78 -42.47
N SER A 163 12.22 3.26 -41.60
CA SER A 163 11.98 2.00 -40.87
C SER A 163 12.30 2.14 -39.37
N ALA A 164 11.62 1.35 -38.56
CA ALA A 164 11.85 1.27 -37.12
C ALA A 164 11.77 -0.17 -36.63
N THR A 165 12.54 -0.45 -35.59
CA THR A 165 12.37 -1.68 -34.80
C THR A 165 11.94 -1.29 -33.40
N ILE A 166 10.75 -1.73 -32.99
CA ILE A 166 10.13 -1.41 -31.71
C ILE A 166 10.17 -2.65 -30.85
N ALA A 167 10.86 -2.58 -29.71
CA ALA A 167 10.87 -3.65 -28.72
C ALA A 167 9.77 -3.44 -27.68
N VAL A 168 8.95 -4.46 -27.51
CA VAL A 168 7.73 -4.41 -26.68
C VAL A 168 7.70 -5.63 -25.77
N ASP A 169 7.48 -5.42 -24.48
CA ASP A 169 7.21 -6.49 -23.51
C ASP A 169 5.70 -6.52 -23.19
N ILE A 170 5.11 -7.69 -23.27
CA ILE A 170 3.74 -7.95 -22.87
C ILE A 170 3.77 -8.74 -21.56
N TYR A 171 3.10 -8.22 -20.54
CA TYR A 171 3.05 -8.82 -19.22
C TYR A 171 1.74 -9.58 -19.03
N GLY A 172 1.81 -10.83 -18.56
CA GLY A 172 0.70 -11.61 -18.07
C GLY A 172 0.91 -11.95 -16.59
N TYR A 173 -0.15 -11.96 -15.83
CA TYR A 173 -0.11 -12.36 -14.43
C TYR A 173 -0.82 -13.72 -14.28
N LYS A 174 -0.05 -14.71 -13.81
CA LYS A 174 -0.61 -16.00 -13.45
C LYS A 174 -0.60 -16.06 -11.92
N GLY A 175 -1.76 -15.70 -11.31
CA GLY A 175 -2.00 -15.81 -9.88
C GLY A 175 -1.81 -17.21 -9.34
#